data_318149d810d9aa331cc0109540d1aa49
#
_entry.id   318149d810d9aa331cc0109540d1aa49
#
_cell.length_a   1.000
_cell.length_b   1.000
_cell.length_c   1.000
_cell.angle_alpha   90.00
_cell.angle_beta   90.00
_cell.angle_gamma   90.00
#
_symmetry.space_group_name_H-M   'P 1'
#
loop_
_entity.id
_entity.type
_entity.pdbx_description
1 polymer ?
#
loop_
_entity_poly.entity_id
_entity_poly.type
_entity_poly.pdbx_seq_one_letter_code
_entity_poly.pdbx_strand_id
1 'polypeptide(L)'
;QLLENHPKLKLQLNTLDTRQNLLRSNIDLDIRVGNDLDPNVIARRLAPSIRILCAAPTYIERKGAPASLVDLHNHQCLFIKETDYPLGTWKLENRNKEHTVKLRPHLSSNNSEIIKLWTLQGHGIMMHSLWDVLDYLKQGELLHVMPDYWERADIFGVYPARLTQSSKVKACFDYLEEELVGMLPLEEIEAITQYSYDPY
;
A
#
# COMPACT_ATOMS: atom_id res chain seq x y z
N GLN A 1 9.81 -22.02 -5.10
CA GLN A 1 10.10 -21.79 -6.54
C GLN A 1 11.37 -20.95 -6.73
N LEU A 2 11.52 -19.70 -6.15
CA LEU A 2 12.77 -18.91 -6.28
C LEU A 2 14.02 -19.69 -5.85
N LEU A 3 14.01 -20.34 -4.68
CA LEU A 3 15.15 -21.10 -4.16
C LEU A 3 15.39 -22.43 -4.91
N GLU A 4 14.37 -23.00 -5.50
CA GLU A 4 14.49 -24.19 -6.38
C GLU A 4 15.23 -23.82 -7.66
N ASN A 5 14.88 -22.68 -8.26
CA ASN A 5 15.54 -22.16 -9.47
C ASN A 5 16.95 -21.63 -9.20
N HIS A 6 17.21 -21.19 -7.95
CA HIS A 6 18.48 -20.61 -7.54
C HIS A 6 19.03 -21.27 -6.26
N PRO A 7 19.47 -22.54 -6.29
CA PRO A 7 19.83 -23.30 -5.08
C PRO A 7 21.03 -22.76 -4.31
N LYS A 8 21.82 -21.86 -4.90
CA LYS A 8 22.93 -21.17 -4.23
C LYS A 8 22.49 -19.87 -3.53
N LEU A 9 21.26 -19.41 -3.76
CA LEU A 9 20.73 -18.22 -3.11
C LEU A 9 20.40 -18.55 -1.64
N LYS A 10 20.84 -17.69 -0.73
CA LYS A 10 20.42 -17.71 0.68
C LYS A 10 19.51 -16.50 0.91
N LEU A 11 18.31 -16.76 1.40
CA LEU A 11 17.31 -15.73 1.66
C LEU A 11 17.11 -15.56 3.16
N GLN A 12 17.19 -14.31 3.63
CA GLN A 12 16.70 -13.90 4.95
C GLN A 12 15.60 -12.87 4.72
N LEU A 13 14.38 -13.14 5.18
CA LEU A 13 13.25 -12.25 5.07
C LEU A 13 13.02 -11.52 6.39
N ASN A 14 12.97 -10.18 6.32
CA ASN A 14 12.57 -9.34 7.43
C ASN A 14 11.27 -8.62 7.05
N THR A 15 10.26 -8.67 7.90
CA THR A 15 8.98 -7.98 7.70
C THR A 15 8.87 -6.81 8.67
N LEU A 16 8.74 -5.60 8.14
CA LEU A 16 8.67 -4.37 8.92
C LEU A 16 7.78 -3.36 8.16
N ASP A 17 6.85 -2.74 8.86
CA ASP A 17 6.00 -1.66 8.30
C ASP A 17 6.69 -0.28 8.35
N THR A 18 7.97 -0.22 8.72
CA THR A 18 8.75 1.01 8.78
C THR A 18 9.92 0.97 7.81
N ARG A 19 10.16 2.10 7.14
CA ARG A 19 11.30 2.23 6.22
C ARG A 19 12.62 2.00 6.92
N GLN A 20 13.46 1.17 6.32
CA GLN A 20 14.79 0.87 6.80
C GLN A 20 15.85 1.62 5.99
N ASN A 21 16.91 2.04 6.64
CA ASN A 21 18.11 2.49 5.94
C ASN A 21 18.86 1.26 5.42
N LEU A 22 18.78 0.99 4.12
CA LEU A 22 19.29 -0.22 3.48
C LEU A 22 20.79 -0.45 3.74
N LEU A 23 21.57 0.63 3.77
CA LEU A 23 23.02 0.54 3.98
C LEU A 23 23.36 0.17 5.44
N ARG A 24 22.66 0.79 6.42
CA ARG A 24 22.90 0.54 7.84
C ARG A 24 22.36 -0.81 8.30
N SER A 25 21.23 -1.23 7.72
CA SER A 25 20.56 -2.49 8.08
C SER A 25 21.06 -3.70 7.29
N ASN A 26 22.04 -3.51 6.39
CA ASN A 26 22.60 -4.56 5.52
C ASN A 26 21.52 -5.31 4.71
N ILE A 27 20.52 -4.57 4.22
CA ILE A 27 19.44 -5.07 3.37
C ILE A 27 19.89 -4.97 1.92
N ASP A 28 19.78 -6.08 1.18
CA ASP A 28 20.13 -6.14 -0.23
C ASP A 28 18.98 -5.71 -1.14
N LEU A 29 17.74 -6.02 -0.77
CA LEU A 29 16.52 -5.65 -1.49
C LEU A 29 15.41 -5.39 -0.49
N ASP A 30 14.70 -4.28 -0.65
CA ASP A 30 13.53 -3.90 0.14
C ASP A 30 12.32 -3.72 -0.78
N ILE A 31 11.17 -4.25 -0.40
CA ILE A 31 9.92 -4.10 -1.15
C ILE A 31 9.08 -3.03 -0.47
N ARG A 32 8.79 -1.96 -1.20
CA ARG A 32 8.05 -0.79 -0.70
C ARG A 32 6.76 -0.57 -1.46
N VAL A 33 5.73 -0.21 -0.73
CA VAL A 33 4.44 0.22 -1.27
C VAL A 33 4.32 1.73 -1.09
N GLY A 34 4.08 2.45 -2.18
CA GLY A 34 3.95 3.92 -2.20
C GLY A 34 5.04 4.59 -3.03
N ASN A 35 4.72 5.80 -3.54
CA ASN A 35 5.53 6.51 -4.54
C ASN A 35 6.54 7.50 -3.92
N ASP A 36 6.60 7.60 -2.60
CA ASP A 36 7.58 8.45 -1.91
C ASP A 36 8.88 7.67 -1.68
N LEU A 37 9.83 7.84 -2.58
CA LEU A 37 11.10 7.10 -2.61
C LEU A 37 12.28 7.99 -2.24
N ASP A 38 13.23 7.45 -1.46
CA ASP A 38 14.48 8.13 -1.12
C ASP A 38 15.34 8.34 -2.39
N PRO A 39 15.81 9.55 -2.68
CA PRO A 39 16.65 9.83 -3.84
C PRO A 39 18.03 9.12 -3.81
N ASN A 40 18.46 8.62 -2.66
CA ASN A 40 19.76 7.95 -2.49
C ASN A 40 19.75 6.43 -2.75
N VAL A 41 18.63 5.87 -3.19
CA VAL A 41 18.49 4.46 -3.52
C VAL A 41 18.07 4.26 -4.96
N ILE A 42 18.34 3.08 -5.50
CA ILE A 42 17.78 2.66 -6.79
C ILE A 42 16.40 2.06 -6.49
N ALA A 43 15.39 2.61 -7.12
CA ALA A 43 14.03 2.09 -7.07
C ALA A 43 13.59 1.65 -8.46
N ARG A 44 13.11 0.43 -8.56
CA ARG A 44 12.48 -0.09 -9.77
C ARG A 44 11.05 -0.50 -9.44
N ARG A 45 10.10 -0.04 -10.24
CA ARG A 45 8.71 -0.44 -10.11
C ARG A 45 8.56 -1.93 -10.43
N LEU A 46 7.93 -2.67 -9.54
CA LEU A 46 7.61 -4.08 -9.70
C LEU A 46 6.17 -4.27 -10.21
N ALA A 47 5.24 -3.48 -9.66
CA ALA A 47 3.84 -3.60 -10.05
C ALA A 47 3.03 -2.34 -9.69
N PRO A 48 1.90 -2.09 -10.38
CA PRO A 48 0.96 -1.04 -9.99
C PRO A 48 0.20 -1.45 -8.73
N SER A 49 -0.13 -0.47 -7.91
CA SER A 49 -1.03 -0.67 -6.78
C SER A 49 -1.68 0.65 -6.38
N ILE A 50 -2.82 0.55 -5.71
CA ILE A 50 -3.53 1.68 -5.14
C ILE A 50 -3.92 1.39 -3.70
N ARG A 51 -4.11 2.47 -2.93
CA ARG A 51 -4.81 2.43 -1.65
C ARG A 51 -6.19 3.04 -1.81
N ILE A 52 -7.17 2.46 -1.14
CA ILE A 52 -8.56 2.91 -1.13
C ILE A 52 -9.02 3.19 0.30
N LEU A 53 -10.08 3.98 0.41
CA LEU A 53 -10.75 4.21 1.69
C LEU A 53 -11.76 3.08 1.94
N CYS A 54 -11.72 2.47 3.11
CA CYS A 54 -12.66 1.42 3.47
C CYS A 54 -13.04 1.45 4.95
N ALA A 55 -14.23 0.90 5.25
CA ALA A 55 -14.79 0.79 6.59
C ALA A 55 -15.69 -0.44 6.69
N ALA A 56 -15.89 -0.97 7.91
CA ALA A 56 -16.85 -2.03 8.13
C ALA A 56 -18.29 -1.54 7.97
N PRO A 57 -19.24 -2.39 7.51
CA PRO A 57 -20.66 -2.05 7.42
C PRO A 57 -21.24 -1.50 8.73
N THR A 58 -20.88 -2.11 9.86
CA THR A 58 -21.33 -1.70 11.20
C THR A 58 -20.90 -0.28 11.58
N TYR A 59 -19.75 0.19 11.07
CA TYR A 59 -19.36 1.58 11.23
C TYR A 59 -20.23 2.52 10.41
N ILE A 60 -20.46 2.18 9.14
CA ILE A 60 -21.25 2.98 8.20
C ILE A 60 -22.72 3.04 8.63
N GLU A 61 -23.30 1.95 9.11
CA GLU A 61 -24.66 1.92 9.68
C GLU A 61 -24.80 2.88 10.86
N ARG A 62 -23.81 2.97 11.72
CA ARG A 62 -23.81 3.83 12.90
C ARG A 62 -23.54 5.30 12.62
N LYS A 63 -22.65 5.60 11.67
CA LYS A 63 -22.12 6.96 11.44
C LYS A 63 -22.52 7.58 10.10
N GLY A 64 -23.09 6.80 9.20
CA GLY A 64 -23.25 7.18 7.79
C GLY A 64 -21.96 7.09 7.01
N ALA A 65 -22.06 7.13 5.69
CA ALA A 65 -20.91 7.24 4.80
C ALA A 65 -20.56 8.72 4.57
N PRO A 66 -19.25 9.10 4.53
CA PRO A 66 -18.87 10.45 4.14
C PRO A 66 -19.26 10.74 2.69
N ALA A 67 -19.92 11.87 2.45
CA ALA A 67 -20.32 12.31 1.12
C ALA A 67 -19.26 13.18 0.43
N SER A 68 -18.32 13.73 1.20
CA SER A 68 -17.26 14.61 0.71
C SER A 68 -15.96 14.46 1.52
N LEU A 69 -14.84 14.95 0.98
CA LEU A 69 -13.56 14.98 1.73
C LEU A 69 -13.64 15.79 3.02
N VAL A 70 -14.53 16.80 3.06
CA VAL A 70 -14.74 17.62 4.28
C VAL A 70 -15.42 16.79 5.36
N ASP A 71 -16.32 15.88 5.00
CA ASP A 71 -17.04 15.06 5.96
C ASP A 71 -16.12 14.10 6.72
N LEU A 72 -14.97 13.74 6.15
CA LEU A 72 -13.97 12.92 6.83
C LEU A 72 -13.52 13.51 8.17
N HIS A 73 -13.61 14.84 8.36
CA HIS A 73 -13.32 15.49 9.64
C HIS A 73 -14.28 15.11 10.77
N ASN A 74 -15.48 14.63 10.41
CA ASN A 74 -16.51 14.18 11.34
C ASN A 74 -16.47 12.65 11.57
N HIS A 75 -15.59 11.95 10.86
CA HIS A 75 -15.41 10.52 10.96
C HIS A 75 -14.18 10.13 11.80
N GLN A 76 -14.20 8.92 12.30
CA GLN A 76 -13.08 8.28 12.97
C GLN A 76 -12.14 7.73 11.90
N CYS A 77 -11.00 8.41 11.69
CA CYS A 77 -10.01 8.00 10.71
C CYS A 77 -8.83 7.29 11.39
N LEU A 78 -8.46 6.13 10.85
CA LEU A 78 -7.41 5.29 11.37
C LEU A 78 -6.17 5.39 10.47
N PHE A 79 -4.99 5.52 11.07
CA PHE A 79 -3.77 5.82 10.33
C PHE A 79 -2.66 4.80 10.61
N ILE A 80 -2.00 4.39 9.53
CA ILE A 80 -0.71 3.72 9.62
C ILE A 80 0.33 4.81 9.90
N LYS A 81 1.09 4.64 10.99
CA LYS A 81 2.18 5.56 11.35
C LYS A 81 3.44 5.16 10.58
N GLU A 82 3.66 5.75 9.43
CA GLU A 82 4.90 5.64 8.70
C GLU A 82 5.94 6.63 9.27
N THR A 83 7.23 6.28 9.22
CA THR A 83 8.30 7.04 9.88
C THR A 83 8.49 8.43 9.27
N ASP A 84 8.28 8.57 7.96
CA ASP A 84 8.62 9.78 7.20
C ASP A 84 7.39 10.57 6.74
N TYR A 85 6.18 10.15 7.12
CA TYR A 85 4.93 10.81 6.72
C TYR A 85 4.28 11.52 7.90
N PRO A 86 3.75 12.75 7.70
CA PRO A 86 2.97 13.42 8.72
C PRO A 86 1.73 12.60 9.06
N LEU A 87 1.67 12.12 10.30
CA LEU A 87 0.50 11.38 10.79
C LEU A 87 -0.77 12.22 10.61
N GLY A 88 -1.83 11.60 10.10
CA GLY A 88 -3.11 12.28 9.88
C GLY A 88 -3.24 12.93 8.50
N THR A 89 -2.38 12.62 7.56
CA THR A 89 -2.47 13.17 6.20
C THR A 89 -2.76 12.03 5.21
N TRP A 90 -3.81 12.19 4.40
CA TRP A 90 -4.08 11.36 3.24
C TRP A 90 -3.89 12.17 1.97
N LYS A 91 -3.21 11.59 0.97
CA LYS A 91 -3.08 12.12 -0.38
C LYS A 91 -4.00 11.29 -1.27
N LEU A 92 -5.00 11.90 -1.84
CA LEU A 92 -6.03 11.23 -2.60
C LEU A 92 -6.08 11.80 -4.02
N GLU A 93 -6.31 10.97 -4.99
CA GLU A 93 -6.53 11.33 -6.38
C GLU A 93 -8.01 11.18 -6.75
N ASN A 94 -8.52 12.10 -7.54
CA ASN A 94 -9.82 12.04 -8.20
C ASN A 94 -9.73 12.74 -9.54
N ARG A 95 -10.05 12.05 -10.64
CA ARG A 95 -10.05 12.60 -12.01
C ARG A 95 -8.80 13.43 -12.32
N ASN A 96 -7.62 12.88 -12.08
CA ASN A 96 -6.32 13.53 -12.28
C ASN A 96 -6.07 14.77 -11.40
N LYS A 97 -6.82 14.93 -10.32
CA LYS A 97 -6.57 15.97 -9.32
C LYS A 97 -6.13 15.36 -8.01
N GLU A 98 -5.04 15.86 -7.50
CA GLU A 98 -4.52 15.48 -6.19
C GLU A 98 -5.18 16.32 -5.09
N HIS A 99 -5.60 15.66 -4.01
CA HIS A 99 -6.23 16.25 -2.85
C HIS A 99 -5.45 15.83 -1.59
N THR A 100 -4.95 16.78 -0.85
CA THR A 100 -4.33 16.53 0.44
C THR A 100 -5.32 16.83 1.56
N VAL A 101 -5.69 15.80 2.32
CA VAL A 101 -6.63 15.92 3.44
C VAL A 101 -5.87 15.73 4.76
N LYS A 102 -5.90 16.74 5.62
CA LYS A 102 -5.30 16.68 6.96
C LYS A 102 -6.38 16.41 7.99
N LEU A 103 -6.30 15.27 8.65
CA LEU A 103 -7.29 14.76 9.60
C LEU A 103 -6.66 14.56 10.98
N ARG A 104 -7.51 14.51 12.00
CA ARG A 104 -7.07 14.10 13.34
C ARG A 104 -7.16 12.56 13.43
N PRO A 105 -6.05 11.87 13.67
CA PRO A 105 -6.07 10.43 13.87
C PRO A 105 -6.93 10.06 15.07
N HIS A 106 -7.88 9.16 14.87
CA HIS A 106 -8.64 8.59 15.98
C HIS A 106 -7.84 7.46 16.65
N LEU A 107 -7.33 6.55 15.83
CA LEU A 107 -6.40 5.48 16.21
C LEU A 107 -5.24 5.47 15.22
N SER A 108 -4.08 5.06 15.68
CA SER A 108 -2.92 4.86 14.80
C SER A 108 -2.04 3.72 15.30
N SER A 109 -1.43 3.01 14.37
CA SER A 109 -0.45 1.97 14.64
C SER A 109 0.65 2.02 13.57
N ASN A 110 1.85 1.58 13.91
CA ASN A 110 2.91 1.33 12.93
C ASN A 110 2.81 -0.08 12.32
N ASN A 111 1.71 -0.78 12.57
CA ASN A 111 1.42 -2.10 12.01
C ASN A 111 0.09 -2.03 11.24
N SER A 112 0.14 -2.27 9.92
CA SER A 112 -1.00 -2.20 9.01
C SER A 112 -2.09 -3.22 9.34
N GLU A 113 -1.71 -4.41 9.79
CA GLU A 113 -2.65 -5.46 10.19
C GLU A 113 -3.52 -5.04 11.37
N ILE A 114 -2.95 -4.32 12.35
CA ILE A 114 -3.71 -3.80 13.50
C ILE A 114 -4.74 -2.77 13.03
N ILE A 115 -4.39 -1.90 12.09
CA ILE A 115 -5.32 -0.92 11.52
C ILE A 115 -6.46 -1.63 10.80
N LYS A 116 -6.15 -2.66 9.99
CA LYS A 116 -7.14 -3.49 9.30
C LYS A 116 -8.09 -4.18 10.29
N LEU A 117 -7.58 -4.80 11.34
CA LEU A 117 -8.38 -5.44 12.38
C LEU A 117 -9.31 -4.45 13.09
N TRP A 118 -8.84 -3.28 13.47
CA TRP A 118 -9.69 -2.25 14.07
C TRP A 118 -10.77 -1.77 13.11
N THR A 119 -10.47 -1.66 11.81
CA THR A 119 -11.49 -1.27 10.82
C THR A 119 -12.56 -2.33 10.67
N LEU A 120 -12.19 -3.61 10.59
CA LEU A 120 -13.13 -4.74 10.55
C LEU A 120 -14.04 -4.78 11.80
N GLN A 121 -13.52 -4.36 12.96
CA GLN A 121 -14.29 -4.22 14.19
C GLN A 121 -15.17 -2.96 14.24
N GLY A 122 -15.21 -2.16 13.18
CA GLY A 122 -16.07 -0.98 13.08
C GLY A 122 -15.56 0.24 13.85
N HIS A 123 -14.24 0.38 14.06
CA HIS A 123 -13.67 1.53 14.76
C HIS A 123 -13.48 2.77 13.89
N GLY A 124 -13.60 2.67 12.55
CA GLY A 124 -13.48 3.84 11.69
C GLY A 124 -13.20 3.53 10.23
N ILE A 125 -12.73 4.56 9.52
CA ILE A 125 -12.32 4.52 8.12
C ILE A 125 -10.79 4.42 8.09
N MET A 126 -10.26 3.49 7.30
CA MET A 126 -8.83 3.41 6.99
C MET A 126 -8.58 3.66 5.50
N MET A 127 -7.35 4.03 5.15
CA MET A 127 -6.81 3.94 3.80
C MET A 127 -5.85 2.76 3.74
N HIS A 128 -6.09 1.82 2.82
CA HIS A 128 -5.34 0.56 2.76
C HIS A 128 -5.17 0.06 1.33
N SER A 129 -4.13 -0.76 1.10
CA SER A 129 -3.87 -1.34 -0.22
C SER A 129 -5.02 -2.21 -0.69
N LEU A 130 -5.48 -1.99 -1.93
CA LEU A 130 -6.63 -2.71 -2.49
C LEU A 130 -6.41 -4.22 -2.48
N TRP A 131 -5.22 -4.69 -2.86
CA TRP A 131 -4.90 -6.12 -2.92
C TRP A 131 -5.01 -6.83 -1.57
N ASP A 132 -4.81 -6.11 -0.45
CA ASP A 132 -4.87 -6.69 0.90
C ASP A 132 -6.30 -6.67 1.50
N VAL A 133 -7.19 -5.83 0.97
CA VAL A 133 -8.57 -5.72 1.46
C VAL A 133 -9.62 -6.25 0.49
N LEU A 134 -9.22 -6.68 -0.70
CA LEU A 134 -10.13 -7.08 -1.77
C LEU A 134 -11.06 -8.22 -1.37
N ASP A 135 -10.56 -9.24 -0.69
CA ASP A 135 -11.36 -10.38 -0.25
C ASP A 135 -12.40 -9.96 0.79
N TYR A 136 -12.06 -9.06 1.70
CA TYR A 136 -13.01 -8.49 2.68
C TYR A 136 -14.10 -7.64 1.99
N LEU A 137 -13.74 -6.94 0.91
CA LEU A 137 -14.72 -6.20 0.10
C LEU A 137 -15.67 -7.17 -0.63
N LYS A 138 -15.14 -8.23 -1.25
CA LYS A 138 -15.93 -9.26 -1.95
C LYS A 138 -16.85 -10.02 -0.99
N GLN A 139 -16.44 -10.22 0.25
CA GLN A 139 -17.23 -10.88 1.31
C GLN A 139 -18.22 -9.93 2.01
N GLY A 140 -18.13 -8.62 1.74
CA GLY A 140 -18.98 -7.61 2.37
C GLY A 140 -18.60 -7.28 3.82
N GLU A 141 -17.44 -7.71 4.28
CA GLU A 141 -16.90 -7.38 5.60
C GLU A 141 -16.32 -5.96 5.66
N LEU A 142 -15.92 -5.44 4.51
CA LEU A 142 -15.54 -4.04 4.29
C LEU A 142 -16.37 -3.45 3.15
N LEU A 143 -16.61 -2.15 3.22
CA LEU A 143 -17.21 -1.34 2.16
C LEU A 143 -16.16 -0.37 1.63
N HIS A 144 -16.11 -0.22 0.30
CA HIS A 144 -15.32 0.83 -0.34
C HIS A 144 -16.00 2.17 -0.11
N VAL A 145 -15.37 3.05 0.64
CA VAL A 145 -15.88 4.37 1.02
C VAL A 145 -15.31 5.41 0.06
N MET A 146 -16.15 6.30 -0.46
CA MET A 146 -15.74 7.35 -1.41
C MET A 146 -15.00 6.78 -2.64
N PRO A 147 -15.63 5.92 -3.45
CA PRO A 147 -14.96 5.16 -4.51
C PRO A 147 -14.31 6.02 -5.61
N ASP A 148 -14.68 7.29 -5.73
CA ASP A 148 -14.04 8.23 -6.64
C ASP A 148 -12.66 8.73 -6.16
N TYR A 149 -12.24 8.36 -4.94
CA TYR A 149 -10.99 8.81 -4.32
C TYR A 149 -10.10 7.62 -3.95
N TRP A 150 -8.87 7.67 -4.41
CA TRP A 150 -7.86 6.63 -4.18
C TRP A 150 -6.47 7.26 -4.08
N GLU A 151 -5.47 6.53 -3.59
CA GLU A 151 -4.07 6.94 -3.57
C GLU A 151 -3.25 6.01 -4.46
N ARG A 152 -2.43 6.55 -5.34
CA ARG A 152 -1.45 5.76 -6.08
C ARG A 152 -0.36 5.27 -5.14
N ALA A 153 -0.18 3.96 -5.08
CA ALA A 153 0.74 3.31 -4.16
C ALA A 153 1.42 2.10 -4.82
N ASP A 154 2.13 2.35 -5.93
CA ASP A 154 2.84 1.32 -6.69
C ASP A 154 3.82 0.54 -5.80
N ILE A 155 4.10 -0.69 -6.18
CA ILE A 155 5.06 -1.56 -5.49
C ILE A 155 6.42 -1.40 -6.15
N PHE A 156 7.43 -1.08 -5.34
CA PHE A 156 8.82 -0.90 -5.78
C PHE A 156 9.74 -1.88 -5.09
N GLY A 157 10.68 -2.41 -5.85
CA GLY A 157 11.89 -3.01 -5.30
C GLY A 157 12.97 -1.94 -5.19
N VAL A 158 13.53 -1.79 -4.00
CA VAL A 158 14.49 -0.74 -3.67
C VAL A 158 15.79 -1.38 -3.20
N TYR A 159 16.92 -0.95 -3.74
CA TYR A 159 18.22 -1.51 -3.40
C TYR A 159 19.35 -0.48 -3.48
N PRO A 160 20.46 -0.70 -2.74
CA PRO A 160 21.62 0.19 -2.81
C PRO A 160 22.28 0.19 -4.19
N ALA A 161 22.76 1.35 -4.66
CA ALA A 161 23.42 1.49 -5.97
C ALA A 161 24.56 0.51 -6.20
N ARG A 162 25.31 0.14 -5.14
CA ARG A 162 26.41 -0.86 -5.22
C ARG A 162 25.94 -2.25 -5.68
N LEU A 163 24.64 -2.55 -5.62
CA LEU A 163 24.07 -3.84 -5.99
C LEU A 163 23.41 -3.85 -7.38
N THR A 164 23.55 -2.79 -8.16
CA THR A 164 22.96 -2.68 -9.52
C THR A 164 23.41 -3.83 -10.45
N GLN A 165 24.61 -4.37 -10.26
CA GLN A 165 25.16 -5.50 -11.02
C GLN A 165 24.99 -6.85 -10.30
N SER A 166 24.24 -6.90 -9.19
CA SER A 166 24.07 -8.12 -8.39
C SER A 166 23.12 -9.10 -9.06
N SER A 167 23.63 -10.26 -9.48
CA SER A 167 22.81 -11.35 -10.02
C SER A 167 21.76 -11.88 -9.02
N LYS A 168 22.04 -11.80 -7.71
CA LYS A 168 21.11 -12.20 -6.66
C LYS A 168 19.91 -11.24 -6.59
N VAL A 169 20.18 -9.94 -6.61
CA VAL A 169 19.14 -8.90 -6.61
C VAL A 169 18.30 -9.02 -7.87
N LYS A 170 18.96 -9.19 -9.04
CA LYS A 170 18.26 -9.40 -10.31
C LYS A 170 17.32 -10.61 -10.26
N ALA A 171 17.79 -11.76 -9.79
CA ALA A 171 16.99 -12.97 -9.70
C ALA A 171 15.74 -12.80 -8.78
N CYS A 172 15.91 -12.06 -7.65
CA CYS A 172 14.77 -11.73 -6.79
C CYS A 172 13.79 -10.78 -7.48
N PHE A 173 14.28 -9.81 -8.24
CA PHE A 173 13.44 -8.88 -8.99
C PHE A 173 12.61 -9.58 -10.05
N ASP A 174 13.28 -10.36 -10.92
CA ASP A 174 12.62 -11.06 -12.02
C ASP A 174 11.52 -12.00 -11.48
N TYR A 175 11.80 -12.70 -10.38
CA TYR A 175 10.83 -13.56 -9.71
C TYR A 175 9.65 -12.77 -9.12
N LEU A 176 9.92 -11.66 -8.43
CA LEU A 176 8.86 -10.85 -7.82
C LEU A 176 7.98 -10.15 -8.85
N GLU A 177 8.57 -9.68 -9.95
CA GLU A 177 7.84 -9.06 -11.05
C GLU A 177 6.85 -10.03 -11.69
N GLU A 178 7.27 -11.28 -11.90
CA GLU A 178 6.42 -12.34 -12.45
C GLU A 178 5.28 -12.72 -11.49
N GLU A 179 5.60 -12.97 -10.22
CA GLU A 179 4.61 -13.42 -9.22
C GLU A 179 3.60 -12.32 -8.85
N LEU A 180 4.06 -11.07 -8.68
CA LEU A 180 3.18 -9.97 -8.29
C LEU A 180 2.13 -9.65 -9.34
N VAL A 181 2.46 -9.71 -10.64
CA VAL A 181 1.48 -9.48 -11.70
C VAL A 181 0.33 -10.50 -11.64
N GLY A 182 0.62 -11.76 -11.27
CA GLY A 182 -0.40 -12.80 -11.10
C GLY A 182 -1.23 -12.69 -9.83
N MET A 183 -0.76 -11.93 -8.84
CA MET A 183 -1.40 -11.82 -7.52
C MET A 183 -2.22 -10.53 -7.36
N LEU A 184 -1.95 -9.51 -8.17
CA LEU A 184 -2.56 -8.18 -7.99
C LEU A 184 -3.90 -8.07 -8.72
N PRO A 185 -4.87 -7.34 -8.15
CA PRO A 185 -6.18 -7.12 -8.75
C PRO A 185 -6.13 -6.02 -9.82
N LEU A 186 -5.47 -6.29 -10.95
CA LEU A 186 -5.24 -5.29 -12.01
C LEU A 186 -6.53 -4.79 -12.63
N GLU A 187 -7.51 -5.66 -12.85
CA GLU A 187 -8.82 -5.29 -13.40
C GLU A 187 -9.58 -4.34 -12.46
N GLU A 188 -9.55 -4.63 -11.16
CA GLU A 188 -10.17 -3.77 -10.15
C GLU A 188 -9.45 -2.43 -10.03
N ILE A 189 -8.11 -2.40 -10.15
CA ILE A 189 -7.33 -1.16 -10.17
C ILE A 189 -7.73 -0.30 -11.38
N GLU A 190 -7.79 -0.88 -12.58
CA GLU A 190 -8.21 -0.17 -13.79
C GLU A 190 -9.65 0.35 -13.70
N ALA A 191 -10.56 -0.45 -13.15
CA ALA A 191 -11.95 -0.05 -12.95
C ALA A 191 -12.09 1.16 -12.00
N ILE A 192 -11.28 1.23 -10.93
CA ILE A 192 -11.30 2.33 -9.96
C ILE A 192 -10.62 3.57 -10.54
N THR A 193 -9.42 3.41 -11.11
CA THR A 193 -8.58 4.53 -11.53
C THR A 193 -8.96 5.09 -12.90
N GLN A 194 -9.64 4.28 -13.72
CA GLN A 194 -9.91 4.56 -15.16
C GLN A 194 -8.62 4.72 -15.99
N TYR A 195 -7.48 4.23 -15.47
CA TYR A 195 -6.23 4.18 -16.20
C TYR A 195 -5.97 2.76 -16.68
N SER A 196 -5.69 2.62 -17.97
CA SER A 196 -5.13 1.39 -18.53
C SER A 196 -3.74 1.17 -17.97
N TYR A 197 -3.48 0.04 -17.39
CA TYR A 197 -2.15 -0.31 -16.92
C TYR A 197 -1.30 -0.75 -18.11
N ASP A 198 -0.24 0.03 -18.39
CA ASP A 198 0.83 -0.38 -19.29
C ASP A 198 1.93 -1.07 -18.45
N PRO A 199 2.14 -2.38 -18.63
CA PRO A 199 3.13 -3.14 -17.87
C PRO A 199 4.59 -2.80 -18.20
N TYR A 200 4.86 -1.95 -19.24
CA TYR A 200 6.22 -1.66 -19.70
C TYR A 200 6.61 -0.19 -19.64
#